data_f6a564205b8308ad36cc5d8b46fb6cbc
#
_entry.id   f6a564205b8308ad36cc5d8b46fb6cbc
#
_cell.length_a   1.000
_cell.length_b   1.000
_cell.length_c   1.000
_cell.angle_alpha   90.00
_cell.angle_beta   90.00
_cell.angle_gamma   90.00
#
_symmetry.space_group_name_H-M   'P 1'
#
loop_
_entity.id
_entity.type
_entity.pdbx_description
1 polymer ?
#
loop_
_entity_poly.entity_id
_entity_poly.type
_entity_poly.pdbx_seq_one_letter_code
_entity_poly.pdbx_strand_id
1 'polypeptide(L)'
;IETPERNGGHYDYFYNGSGVAIVDINNDGLADVFFAGNDTPNKLFLNEGDFKFQDISNNAGVESVNWATGVSVVDINEDGWMDIYVCNSGPTVDDNLLANQLYINNGDLTFTEMGAKYGIDDTSYSSQAVFFDMDKDGDLDLFVMNHSSINYEKNVHKWEEVLLNKPTRIREKSFSTLYRNNGNGTFDDITKESGLYRPGFGLGVAVSDFDENGFLDIYVANDYFIPDFMYFNQGNGTFIEDIQSKVSHSSFFSMGCDAADINNDGLVDLAVLDMTPSDHYRNKTLMESMDVNKFSYLTNQKGYVPQYMFNTLNLNRSKGHFSEIGHFLGVAQTDWSWAALLVDFDNNSWKDLIVTNGFKRDTRNRDWMNELNVRYETEGVTGAILYDQLQKSNSTPITNYIFKNRGNLKFDDASKEWGFNEPSFSQGAAYGDLDNDGDLDVVINNLESEAFIYRNNTMDRKSNHYIQFV
;
A
#
# COMPACT_ATOMS: atom_id res chain seq x y z
N ILE A 1 -0.21 10.50 18.16
CA ILE A 1 0.85 11.02 19.05
C ILE A 1 1.48 9.86 19.82
N GLU A 2 2.83 9.75 19.80
CA GLU A 2 3.56 8.75 20.58
C GLU A 2 3.43 8.98 22.09
N THR A 3 3.17 7.91 22.83
CA THR A 3 3.20 7.88 24.30
C THR A 3 3.99 6.65 24.78
N PRO A 4 4.35 6.55 26.07
CA PRO A 4 4.99 5.35 26.61
C PRO A 4 4.19 4.06 26.40
N GLU A 5 2.85 4.17 26.34
CA GLU A 5 1.93 3.04 26.18
C GLU A 5 1.53 2.80 24.71
N ARG A 6 1.78 3.78 23.83
CA ARG A 6 1.31 3.77 22.43
C ARG A 6 2.39 4.33 21.51
N ASN A 7 3.19 3.45 20.92
CA ASN A 7 4.33 3.80 20.06
C ASN A 7 4.71 2.60 19.18
N GLY A 8 5.68 2.80 18.29
CA GLY A 8 6.18 1.78 17.36
C GLY A 8 6.82 0.55 18.00
N GLY A 9 7.05 0.54 19.31
CA GLY A 9 7.50 -0.65 20.03
C GLY A 9 6.35 -1.55 20.52
N HIS A 10 5.11 -1.05 20.48
CA HIS A 10 3.91 -1.80 20.84
C HIS A 10 3.07 -2.22 19.63
N TYR A 11 3.25 -1.52 18.51
CA TYR A 11 2.56 -1.81 17.25
C TYR A 11 3.53 -1.57 16.09
N ASP A 12 3.91 -2.62 15.40
CA ASP A 12 4.97 -2.59 14.37
C ASP A 12 4.66 -1.61 13.24
N TYR A 13 3.38 -1.44 12.91
CA TYR A 13 2.91 -0.55 11.84
C TYR A 13 2.51 0.87 12.31
N PHE A 14 3.00 1.28 13.47
CA PHE A 14 2.68 2.60 14.06
C PHE A 14 3.07 3.79 13.18
N TYR A 15 4.10 3.63 12.36
CA TYR A 15 4.63 4.67 11.48
C TYR A 15 4.31 4.49 10.00
N ASN A 16 3.36 3.60 9.67
CA ASN A 16 3.04 3.31 8.27
C ASN A 16 2.22 4.41 7.58
N GLY A 17 1.70 5.40 8.31
CA GLY A 17 0.89 6.46 7.73
C GLY A 17 -0.43 5.97 7.13
N SER A 18 -0.98 6.73 6.20
CA SER A 18 -2.29 6.45 5.61
C SER A 18 -2.40 6.89 4.15
N GLY A 19 -3.42 6.38 3.48
CA GLY A 19 -3.69 6.61 2.07
C GLY A 19 -4.28 7.99 1.77
N VAL A 20 -4.33 8.29 0.48
CA VAL A 20 -5.01 9.43 -0.11
C VAL A 20 -5.74 8.96 -1.36
N ALA A 21 -6.91 9.54 -1.65
CA ALA A 21 -7.65 9.31 -2.89
C ALA A 21 -7.98 10.62 -3.58
N ILE A 22 -8.03 10.56 -4.91
CA ILE A 22 -8.45 11.66 -5.79
C ILE A 22 -9.70 11.19 -6.51
N VAL A 23 -10.79 11.96 -6.44
CA VAL A 23 -12.10 11.58 -6.95
C VAL A 23 -13.01 12.79 -7.08
N ASP A 24 -13.79 12.90 -8.16
CA ASP A 24 -14.87 13.90 -8.28
C ASP A 24 -16.09 13.40 -7.50
N ILE A 25 -16.33 13.97 -6.29
CA ILE A 25 -17.42 13.54 -5.40
C ILE A 25 -18.75 14.23 -5.67
N ASN A 26 -18.74 15.32 -6.43
CA ASN A 26 -19.92 16.16 -6.67
C ASN A 26 -20.33 16.23 -8.15
N ASN A 27 -19.64 15.49 -9.02
CA ASN A 27 -19.86 15.42 -10.46
C ASN A 27 -19.77 16.80 -11.14
N ASP A 28 -18.89 17.71 -10.64
CA ASP A 28 -18.67 19.02 -11.26
C ASP A 28 -17.52 19.03 -12.29
N GLY A 29 -16.81 17.91 -12.43
CA GLY A 29 -15.72 17.69 -13.34
C GLY A 29 -14.36 18.12 -12.77
N LEU A 30 -14.28 18.53 -11.50
CA LEU A 30 -13.04 18.79 -10.77
C LEU A 30 -12.77 17.67 -9.78
N ALA A 31 -11.56 17.12 -9.79
CA ALA A 31 -11.22 16.05 -8.87
C ALA A 31 -10.93 16.59 -7.46
N ASP A 32 -11.61 16.03 -6.47
CA ASP A 32 -11.49 16.34 -5.04
C ASP A 32 -10.45 15.43 -4.37
N VAL A 33 -10.07 15.73 -3.12
CA VAL A 33 -9.03 14.98 -2.41
C VAL A 33 -9.52 14.49 -1.05
N PHE A 34 -9.45 13.18 -0.83
CA PHE A 34 -9.71 12.56 0.46
C PHE A 34 -8.41 12.04 1.08
N PHE A 35 -8.14 12.42 2.33
CA PHE A 35 -7.03 11.91 3.14
C PHE A 35 -7.55 11.02 4.26
N ALA A 36 -7.08 9.78 4.30
CA ALA A 36 -7.26 8.92 5.45
C ALA A 36 -6.36 9.38 6.61
N GLY A 37 -6.84 9.31 7.85
CA GLY A 37 -6.15 9.84 9.03
C GLY A 37 -5.71 8.75 10.02
N ASN A 38 -4.40 8.63 10.27
CA ASN A 38 -3.91 7.85 11.42
C ASN A 38 -3.89 8.73 12.66
N ASP A 39 -4.59 8.36 13.72
CA ASP A 39 -4.63 9.13 14.98
C ASP A 39 -5.15 10.59 14.82
N THR A 40 -5.72 10.89 13.68
CA THR A 40 -6.37 12.16 13.32
C THR A 40 -7.61 11.85 12.48
N PRO A 41 -8.64 12.70 12.47
CA PRO A 41 -9.79 12.49 11.61
C PRO A 41 -9.43 12.47 10.13
N ASN A 42 -10.18 11.71 9.34
CA ASN A 42 -10.14 11.78 7.88
C ASN A 42 -10.47 13.20 7.41
N LYS A 43 -9.95 13.57 6.24
CA LYS A 43 -10.17 14.87 5.64
C LYS A 43 -10.65 14.76 4.21
N LEU A 44 -11.67 15.57 3.86
CA LEU A 44 -12.20 15.69 2.51
C LEU A 44 -12.13 17.15 2.07
N PHE A 45 -11.43 17.38 0.98
CA PHE A 45 -11.21 18.69 0.41
C PHE A 45 -11.89 18.80 -0.95
N LEU A 46 -12.88 19.68 -1.04
CA LEU A 46 -13.55 20.04 -2.29
C LEU A 46 -12.64 20.93 -3.14
N ASN A 47 -12.45 20.59 -4.39
CA ASN A 47 -11.68 21.36 -5.35
C ASN A 47 -12.56 22.51 -5.92
N GLU A 48 -12.15 23.73 -5.75
CA GLU A 48 -12.82 24.94 -6.28
C GLU A 48 -12.16 25.46 -7.59
N GLY A 49 -11.25 24.67 -8.17
CA GLY A 49 -10.42 25.06 -9.32
C GLY A 49 -9.19 25.88 -8.92
N ASP A 50 -8.26 26.04 -9.87
CA ASP A 50 -6.98 26.77 -9.67
C ASP A 50 -6.19 26.31 -8.42
N PHE A 51 -6.20 25.01 -8.10
CA PHE A 51 -5.59 24.43 -6.89
C PHE A 51 -6.07 25.06 -5.58
N LYS A 52 -7.33 25.46 -5.50
CA LYS A 52 -7.98 25.93 -4.28
C LYS A 52 -8.87 24.84 -3.73
N PHE A 53 -8.66 24.49 -2.49
CA PHE A 53 -9.37 23.41 -1.82
C PHE A 53 -10.08 23.89 -0.58
N GLN A 54 -11.36 23.52 -0.42
CA GLN A 54 -12.18 23.79 0.77
C GLN A 54 -12.29 22.53 1.62
N ASP A 55 -11.91 22.59 2.92
CA ASP A 55 -12.17 21.50 3.86
C ASP A 55 -13.68 21.41 4.15
N ILE A 56 -14.32 20.33 3.69
CA ILE A 56 -15.74 20.03 3.92
C ILE A 56 -15.94 18.84 4.86
N SER A 57 -14.89 18.27 5.43
CA SER A 57 -14.86 17.00 6.16
C SER A 57 -15.97 16.85 7.20
N ASN A 58 -16.17 17.90 8.03
CA ASN A 58 -17.18 17.90 9.08
C ASN A 58 -18.59 17.89 8.50
N ASN A 59 -18.84 18.74 7.50
CA ASN A 59 -20.15 18.85 6.85
C ASN A 59 -20.49 17.58 6.06
N ALA A 60 -19.48 16.99 5.42
CA ALA A 60 -19.60 15.73 4.68
C ALA A 60 -19.86 14.52 5.58
N GLY A 61 -19.52 14.60 6.87
CA GLY A 61 -19.73 13.48 7.80
C GLY A 61 -18.73 12.35 7.67
N VAL A 62 -17.54 12.60 7.10
CA VAL A 62 -16.49 11.59 6.86
C VAL A 62 -15.42 11.55 7.95
N GLU A 63 -15.45 12.46 8.92
CA GLU A 63 -14.52 12.45 10.05
C GLU A 63 -14.72 11.20 10.91
N SER A 64 -13.65 10.44 11.11
CA SER A 64 -13.62 9.24 11.94
C SER A 64 -12.49 9.37 12.97
N VAL A 65 -12.63 8.70 14.11
CA VAL A 65 -11.60 8.59 15.15
C VAL A 65 -10.81 7.29 15.03
N ASN A 66 -11.12 6.45 14.03
CA ASN A 66 -10.44 5.20 13.79
C ASN A 66 -9.03 5.46 13.25
N TRP A 67 -8.19 4.44 13.30
CA TRP A 67 -6.86 4.50 12.68
C TRP A 67 -6.98 4.09 11.22
N ALA A 68 -7.33 5.05 10.37
CA ALA A 68 -7.48 4.79 8.95
C ALA A 68 -6.12 4.54 8.28
N THR A 69 -6.08 3.61 7.33
CA THR A 69 -4.90 3.18 6.58
C THR A 69 -5.10 3.37 5.08
N GLY A 70 -5.67 2.41 4.38
CA GLY A 70 -5.98 2.51 2.97
C GLY A 70 -7.31 3.20 2.69
N VAL A 71 -7.45 3.74 1.49
CA VAL A 71 -8.70 4.30 0.97
C VAL A 71 -8.89 3.86 -0.47
N SER A 72 -10.15 3.52 -0.82
CA SER A 72 -10.57 3.20 -2.17
C SER A 72 -11.84 3.96 -2.51
N VAL A 73 -11.98 4.35 -3.76
CA VAL A 73 -13.15 5.05 -4.29
C VAL A 73 -13.87 4.17 -5.29
N VAL A 74 -15.19 4.15 -5.26
CA VAL A 74 -16.03 3.25 -6.03
C VAL A 74 -17.44 3.80 -6.08
N ASP A 75 -18.16 3.62 -7.17
CA ASP A 75 -19.62 3.74 -7.20
C ASP A 75 -20.21 2.34 -6.94
N ILE A 76 -20.42 2.02 -5.65
CA ILE A 76 -20.77 0.64 -5.24
C ILE A 76 -22.24 0.30 -5.45
N ASN A 77 -23.07 1.31 -5.60
CA ASN A 77 -24.52 1.17 -5.75
C ASN A 77 -25.01 1.57 -7.17
N GLU A 78 -24.07 1.93 -8.07
CA GLU A 78 -24.29 2.32 -9.46
C GLU A 78 -25.28 3.51 -9.62
N ASP A 79 -25.24 4.44 -8.67
CA ASP A 79 -26.09 5.64 -8.70
C ASP A 79 -25.43 6.85 -9.40
N GLY A 80 -24.18 6.70 -9.83
CA GLY A 80 -23.40 7.72 -10.52
C GLY A 80 -22.64 8.66 -9.57
N TRP A 81 -22.68 8.42 -8.26
CA TRP A 81 -21.91 9.17 -7.26
C TRP A 81 -20.83 8.27 -6.68
N MET A 82 -19.61 8.80 -6.61
CA MET A 82 -18.49 8.04 -6.08
C MET A 82 -18.56 7.93 -4.56
N ASP A 83 -18.49 6.69 -4.05
CA ASP A 83 -18.46 6.33 -2.64
C ASP A 83 -17.01 6.15 -2.17
N ILE A 84 -16.78 6.13 -0.84
CA ILE A 84 -15.46 6.04 -0.24
C ILE A 84 -15.42 4.85 0.73
N TYR A 85 -14.51 3.91 0.49
CA TYR A 85 -14.22 2.81 1.41
C TYR A 85 -12.89 3.06 2.13
N VAL A 86 -12.92 3.04 3.47
CA VAL A 86 -11.75 3.32 4.34
C VAL A 86 -11.40 2.08 5.14
N CYS A 87 -10.17 1.60 4.96
CA CYS A 87 -9.60 0.54 5.77
C CYS A 87 -9.12 1.08 7.12
N ASN A 88 -9.32 0.30 8.18
CA ASN A 88 -8.92 0.64 9.53
C ASN A 88 -7.99 -0.41 10.15
N SER A 89 -7.10 0.04 11.03
CA SER A 89 -6.13 -0.78 11.73
C SER A 89 -5.78 -0.16 13.08
N GLY A 90 -4.52 -0.27 13.52
CA GLY A 90 -3.96 0.49 14.64
C GLY A 90 -3.71 -0.32 15.90
N PRO A 91 -3.13 0.32 16.93
CA PRO A 91 -2.76 -0.31 18.20
C PRO A 91 -3.98 -0.52 19.11
N THR A 92 -4.98 -1.25 18.63
CA THR A 92 -6.23 -1.54 19.32
C THR A 92 -6.66 -2.99 19.11
N VAL A 93 -7.51 -3.49 20.01
CA VAL A 93 -8.19 -4.78 19.88
C VAL A 93 -9.72 -4.60 19.90
N ASP A 94 -10.18 -3.36 19.89
CA ASP A 94 -11.60 -3.01 19.84
C ASP A 94 -12.08 -3.09 18.39
N ASP A 95 -12.98 -4.04 18.13
CA ASP A 95 -13.53 -4.27 16.80
C ASP A 95 -14.24 -3.04 16.24
N ASN A 96 -14.85 -2.20 17.07
CA ASN A 96 -15.51 -0.98 16.58
C ASN A 96 -14.49 0.04 16.01
N LEU A 97 -13.25 0.04 16.54
CA LEU A 97 -12.18 0.88 16.04
C LEU A 97 -11.42 0.26 14.86
N LEU A 98 -11.53 -1.05 14.69
CA LEU A 98 -10.95 -1.78 13.55
C LEU A 98 -11.91 -1.87 12.37
N ALA A 99 -13.23 -1.74 12.60
CA ALA A 99 -14.23 -1.87 11.56
C ALA A 99 -13.95 -0.92 10.38
N ASN A 100 -13.80 -1.49 9.18
CA ASN A 100 -13.70 -0.70 7.95
C ASN A 100 -15.00 0.06 7.71
N GLN A 101 -14.92 1.18 7.01
CA GLN A 101 -16.05 2.09 6.83
C GLN A 101 -16.35 2.26 5.34
N LEU A 102 -17.63 2.16 4.98
CA LEU A 102 -18.14 2.49 3.65
C LEU A 102 -19.01 3.75 3.76
N TYR A 103 -18.53 4.83 3.19
CA TYR A 103 -19.25 6.10 3.11
C TYR A 103 -19.98 6.20 1.77
N ILE A 104 -21.29 6.01 1.78
CA ILE A 104 -22.15 6.19 0.61
C ILE A 104 -22.41 7.67 0.40
N ASN A 105 -22.15 8.16 -0.81
CA ASN A 105 -22.38 9.53 -1.23
C ASN A 105 -23.88 9.79 -1.40
N ASN A 106 -24.41 10.82 -0.74
CA ASN A 106 -25.84 11.18 -0.82
C ASN A 106 -26.16 12.13 -2.00
N GLY A 107 -25.15 12.53 -2.81
CA GLY A 107 -25.30 13.46 -3.92
C GLY A 107 -25.51 14.93 -3.52
N ASP A 108 -25.26 15.27 -2.25
CA ASP A 108 -25.44 16.61 -1.68
C ASP A 108 -24.23 17.10 -0.85
N LEU A 109 -23.05 16.56 -1.13
CA LEU A 109 -21.80 16.77 -0.40
C LEU A 109 -21.80 16.18 1.02
N THR A 110 -22.73 15.27 1.33
CA THR A 110 -22.76 14.52 2.57
C THR A 110 -22.63 13.02 2.29
N PHE A 111 -22.16 12.27 3.28
CA PHE A 111 -22.00 10.82 3.20
C PHE A 111 -22.70 10.13 4.36
N THR A 112 -23.14 8.90 4.12
CA THR A 112 -23.72 8.02 5.13
C THR A 112 -22.87 6.76 5.29
N GLU A 113 -22.37 6.48 6.50
CA GLU A 113 -21.63 5.25 6.77
C GLU A 113 -22.55 4.02 6.71
N MET A 114 -22.21 3.02 5.90
CA MET A 114 -23.04 1.87 5.56
C MET A 114 -22.29 0.53 5.58
N GLY A 115 -21.03 0.45 6.02
CA GLY A 115 -20.20 -0.75 5.99
C GLY A 115 -20.87 -1.97 6.61
N ALA A 116 -21.41 -1.83 7.82
CA ALA A 116 -22.13 -2.89 8.50
C ALA A 116 -23.42 -3.34 7.77
N LYS A 117 -24.11 -2.43 7.09
CA LYS A 117 -25.32 -2.76 6.32
C LYS A 117 -24.99 -3.56 5.07
N TYR A 118 -23.87 -3.25 4.41
CA TYR A 118 -23.40 -3.99 3.24
C TYR A 118 -22.69 -5.30 3.65
N GLY A 119 -22.29 -5.46 4.93
CA GLY A 119 -21.59 -6.64 5.45
C GLY A 119 -20.09 -6.65 5.13
N ILE A 120 -19.50 -5.47 4.92
CA ILE A 120 -18.08 -5.29 4.58
C ILE A 120 -17.31 -4.43 5.59
N ASP A 121 -17.85 -4.33 6.81
CA ASP A 121 -17.20 -3.69 7.95
C ASP A 121 -16.12 -4.60 8.59
N ASP A 122 -15.18 -5.11 7.77
CA ASP A 122 -14.11 -6.00 8.25
C ASP A 122 -13.43 -5.41 9.48
N THR A 123 -13.33 -6.23 10.54
CA THR A 123 -12.73 -5.84 11.83
C THR A 123 -11.32 -6.38 12.01
N SER A 124 -10.67 -6.80 10.94
CA SER A 124 -9.27 -7.22 10.92
C SER A 124 -8.34 -6.01 10.97
N TYR A 125 -7.03 -6.23 10.79
CA TYR A 125 -6.07 -5.14 10.69
C TYR A 125 -5.87 -4.83 9.21
N SER A 126 -6.76 -4.05 8.65
CA SER A 126 -6.79 -3.78 7.22
C SER A 126 -5.74 -2.75 6.81
N SER A 127 -5.06 -2.98 5.70
CA SER A 127 -4.05 -2.07 5.14
C SER A 127 -4.57 -1.34 3.91
N GLN A 128 -5.24 -2.07 3.00
CA GLN A 128 -5.77 -1.55 1.73
C GLN A 128 -6.94 -2.42 1.28
N ALA A 129 -7.79 -1.89 0.41
CA ALA A 129 -8.85 -2.62 -0.26
C ALA A 129 -8.87 -2.31 -1.75
N VAL A 130 -9.38 -3.24 -2.55
CA VAL A 130 -9.55 -3.09 -4.00
C VAL A 130 -10.91 -3.64 -4.40
N PHE A 131 -11.67 -2.84 -5.16
CA PHE A 131 -12.90 -3.26 -5.81
C PHE A 131 -12.60 -3.68 -7.25
N PHE A 132 -13.12 -4.83 -7.67
CA PHE A 132 -12.95 -5.36 -9.02
C PHE A 132 -14.02 -6.42 -9.32
N ASP A 133 -14.39 -6.57 -10.57
CA ASP A 133 -15.31 -7.61 -11.05
C ASP A 133 -14.53 -8.93 -11.23
N MET A 134 -14.59 -9.83 -10.21
CA MET A 134 -13.78 -11.05 -10.19
C MET A 134 -14.34 -12.17 -11.08
N ASP A 135 -15.64 -12.18 -11.35
CA ASP A 135 -16.32 -13.28 -12.05
C ASP A 135 -17.08 -12.83 -13.32
N LYS A 136 -16.98 -11.54 -13.67
CA LYS A 136 -17.54 -10.91 -14.87
C LYS A 136 -19.08 -10.92 -14.89
N ASP A 137 -19.68 -10.77 -13.72
CA ASP A 137 -21.13 -10.62 -13.61
C ASP A 137 -21.57 -9.15 -13.71
N GLY A 138 -20.63 -8.21 -13.67
CA GLY A 138 -20.82 -6.77 -13.79
C GLY A 138 -20.86 -6.05 -12.45
N ASP A 139 -21.00 -6.76 -11.33
CA ASP A 139 -20.96 -6.19 -9.99
C ASP A 139 -19.50 -6.13 -9.49
N LEU A 140 -19.12 -5.08 -8.75
CA LEU A 140 -17.78 -4.99 -8.18
C LEU A 140 -17.70 -5.75 -6.86
N ASP A 141 -16.81 -6.73 -6.79
CA ASP A 141 -16.42 -7.47 -5.62
C ASP A 141 -15.35 -6.72 -4.82
N LEU A 142 -15.06 -7.15 -3.59
CA LEU A 142 -14.14 -6.46 -2.72
C LEU A 142 -13.07 -7.41 -2.15
N PHE A 143 -11.80 -7.11 -2.40
CA PHE A 143 -10.69 -7.72 -1.68
C PHE A 143 -10.15 -6.75 -0.63
N VAL A 144 -10.19 -7.16 0.65
CA VAL A 144 -9.61 -6.43 1.78
C VAL A 144 -8.30 -7.10 2.18
N MET A 145 -7.21 -6.37 2.01
CA MET A 145 -5.89 -6.82 2.40
C MET A 145 -5.62 -6.53 3.87
N ASN A 146 -5.30 -7.57 4.62
CA ASN A 146 -5.04 -7.52 6.05
C ASN A 146 -3.60 -7.91 6.37
N HIS A 147 -3.08 -7.36 7.47
CA HIS A 147 -1.80 -7.77 8.03
C HIS A 147 -1.98 -8.46 9.39
N SER A 148 -1.00 -9.26 9.79
CA SER A 148 -1.04 -9.91 11.08
C SER A 148 -0.85 -8.91 12.24
N SER A 149 -1.71 -8.99 13.25
CA SER A 149 -1.55 -8.26 14.52
C SER A 149 -0.60 -8.97 15.49
N ILE A 150 -0.16 -10.16 15.13
CA ILE A 150 0.76 -10.94 15.96
C ILE A 150 2.14 -10.43 15.65
N ASN A 151 2.74 -9.77 16.65
CA ASN A 151 4.08 -9.20 16.53
C ASN A 151 5.03 -10.21 15.87
N TYR A 152 5.82 -9.70 14.93
CA TYR A 152 6.90 -10.44 14.31
C TYR A 152 7.79 -11.06 15.40
N GLU A 153 7.69 -12.38 15.56
CA GLU A 153 8.64 -13.09 16.39
C GLU A 153 9.97 -13.19 15.62
N LYS A 154 11.06 -12.73 16.21
CA LYS A 154 12.43 -12.85 15.65
C LYS A 154 12.78 -14.30 15.25
N ASN A 155 12.03 -15.26 15.76
CA ASN A 155 12.19 -16.66 15.44
C ASN A 155 11.13 -17.14 14.44
N VAL A 156 11.48 -17.05 13.17
CA VAL A 156 10.67 -17.53 12.03
C VAL A 156 10.16 -18.98 12.18
N HIS A 157 10.87 -19.83 12.94
CA HIS A 157 10.48 -21.22 13.18
C HIS A 157 9.25 -21.35 14.09
N LYS A 158 8.94 -20.33 14.90
CA LYS A 158 7.86 -20.37 15.88
C LYS A 158 6.62 -19.59 15.49
N TRP A 159 6.72 -18.72 14.49
CA TRP A 159 5.61 -17.83 14.15
C TRP A 159 4.32 -18.59 13.83
N GLU A 160 4.39 -19.61 12.99
CA GLU A 160 3.22 -20.45 12.66
C GLU A 160 2.66 -21.14 13.90
N GLU A 161 3.52 -21.68 14.77
CA GLU A 161 3.11 -22.31 16.04
C GLU A 161 2.42 -21.29 16.94
N VAL A 162 2.97 -20.08 17.07
CA VAL A 162 2.37 -18.99 17.85
C VAL A 162 1.02 -18.60 17.26
N LEU A 163 0.93 -18.43 15.94
CA LEU A 163 -0.32 -18.12 15.26
C LEU A 163 -1.38 -19.20 15.46
N LEU A 164 -1.01 -20.48 15.27
CA LEU A 164 -1.93 -21.61 15.42
C LEU A 164 -2.43 -21.78 16.85
N ASN A 165 -1.66 -21.37 17.85
CA ASN A 165 -2.05 -21.39 19.26
C ASN A 165 -2.94 -20.21 19.69
N LYS A 166 -3.16 -19.21 18.83
CA LYS A 166 -4.09 -18.12 19.11
C LYS A 166 -5.55 -18.57 18.93
N PRO A 167 -6.50 -17.97 19.67
CA PRO A 167 -7.92 -18.16 19.40
C PRO A 167 -8.25 -17.90 17.94
N THR A 168 -9.18 -18.69 17.38
CA THR A 168 -9.58 -18.61 15.97
C THR A 168 -9.87 -17.17 15.52
N ARG A 169 -10.65 -16.42 16.30
CA ARG A 169 -10.98 -15.01 16.01
C ARG A 169 -9.72 -14.12 15.84
N ILE A 170 -8.68 -14.29 16.68
CA ILE A 170 -7.45 -13.51 16.60
C ILE A 170 -6.62 -13.95 15.39
N ARG A 171 -6.56 -15.24 15.15
CA ARG A 171 -5.84 -15.81 14.03
C ARG A 171 -6.43 -15.38 12.70
N GLU A 172 -7.76 -15.41 12.58
CA GLU A 172 -8.48 -15.06 11.35
C GLU A 172 -8.31 -13.58 10.98
N LYS A 173 -8.10 -12.69 11.93
CA LYS A 173 -7.75 -11.28 11.66
C LYS A 173 -6.40 -11.06 10.93
N SER A 174 -5.59 -12.11 10.76
CA SER A 174 -4.35 -12.07 9.99
C SER A 174 -4.52 -12.53 8.54
N PHE A 175 -5.75 -12.75 8.09
CA PHE A 175 -6.08 -13.21 6.74
C PHE A 175 -6.71 -12.07 5.96
N SER A 176 -6.30 -11.90 4.72
CA SER A 176 -7.03 -11.03 3.80
C SER A 176 -8.39 -11.62 3.49
N THR A 177 -9.39 -10.79 3.22
CA THR A 177 -10.78 -11.20 3.02
C THR A 177 -11.23 -10.90 1.60
N LEU A 178 -11.89 -11.86 0.96
CA LEU A 178 -12.56 -11.66 -0.33
C LEU A 178 -14.07 -11.70 -0.13
N TYR A 179 -14.72 -10.62 -0.49
CA TYR A 179 -16.17 -10.47 -0.45
C TYR A 179 -16.73 -10.46 -1.86
N ARG A 180 -17.70 -11.33 -2.12
CA ARG A 180 -18.48 -11.32 -3.36
C ARG A 180 -19.69 -10.42 -3.20
N ASN A 181 -19.92 -9.52 -4.15
CA ASN A 181 -21.12 -8.72 -4.27
C ASN A 181 -22.31 -9.61 -4.69
N ASN A 182 -23.46 -9.42 -4.09
CA ASN A 182 -24.68 -10.17 -4.41
C ASN A 182 -25.63 -9.37 -5.34
N GLY A 183 -25.24 -8.19 -5.84
CA GLY A 183 -26.04 -7.32 -6.69
C GLY A 183 -27.27 -6.72 -5.99
N ASN A 184 -27.35 -6.76 -4.68
CA ASN A 184 -28.51 -6.32 -3.91
C ASN A 184 -28.15 -5.41 -2.71
N GLY A 185 -26.90 -4.89 -2.69
CA GLY A 185 -26.36 -4.07 -1.62
C GLY A 185 -25.90 -4.89 -0.41
N THR A 186 -25.58 -6.17 -0.60
CA THR A 186 -24.95 -7.03 0.41
C THR A 186 -23.80 -7.83 -0.18
N PHE A 187 -22.84 -8.22 0.67
CA PHE A 187 -21.68 -9.00 0.29
C PHE A 187 -21.58 -10.29 1.12
N ASP A 188 -21.03 -11.34 0.53
CA ASP A 188 -20.71 -12.60 1.19
C ASP A 188 -19.20 -12.79 1.30
N ASP A 189 -18.68 -13.08 2.50
CA ASP A 189 -17.27 -13.52 2.69
C ASP A 189 -17.06 -14.91 2.07
N ILE A 190 -16.33 -14.95 0.96
CA ILE A 190 -16.00 -16.17 0.22
C ILE A 190 -14.50 -16.54 0.32
N THR A 191 -13.79 -15.98 1.27
CA THR A 191 -12.34 -16.14 1.42
C THR A 191 -11.89 -17.61 1.47
N LYS A 192 -12.64 -18.45 2.18
CA LYS A 192 -12.29 -19.88 2.33
C LYS A 192 -12.58 -20.67 1.06
N GLU A 193 -13.71 -20.41 0.46
CA GLU A 193 -14.18 -21.08 -0.75
C GLU A 193 -13.33 -20.69 -1.97
N SER A 194 -12.88 -19.43 -2.01
CA SER A 194 -12.06 -18.92 -3.12
C SER A 194 -10.61 -19.37 -3.10
N GLY A 195 -10.12 -19.94 -1.97
CA GLY A 195 -8.74 -20.39 -1.87
C GLY A 195 -7.74 -19.33 -1.38
N LEU A 196 -8.21 -18.15 -0.95
CA LEU A 196 -7.36 -17.07 -0.43
C LEU A 196 -7.07 -17.16 1.07
N TYR A 197 -7.58 -18.17 1.77
CA TYR A 197 -7.48 -18.31 3.22
C TYR A 197 -6.05 -18.61 3.68
N ARG A 198 -5.20 -17.58 3.71
CA ARG A 198 -3.79 -17.62 4.16
C ARG A 198 -3.44 -16.42 5.02
N PRO A 199 -2.67 -16.61 6.11
CA PRO A 199 -2.19 -15.49 6.92
C PRO A 199 -1.04 -14.77 6.21
N GLY A 200 -1.01 -13.44 6.29
CA GLY A 200 0.02 -12.62 5.67
C GLY A 200 0.34 -11.37 6.49
N PHE A 201 1.22 -10.56 5.92
CA PHE A 201 1.58 -9.23 6.40
C PHE A 201 1.39 -8.23 5.24
N GLY A 202 0.21 -8.26 4.62
CA GLY A 202 -0.07 -7.49 3.41
C GLY A 202 0.06 -5.98 3.62
N LEU A 203 0.86 -5.31 2.77
CA LEU A 203 1.05 -3.86 2.76
C LEU A 203 0.81 -3.23 1.39
N GLY A 204 0.81 -4.00 0.32
CA GLY A 204 0.49 -3.55 -1.04
C GLY A 204 -0.34 -4.58 -1.79
N VAL A 205 -1.30 -4.12 -2.59
CA VAL A 205 -2.13 -4.96 -3.44
C VAL A 205 -2.22 -4.38 -4.84
N ALA A 206 -2.09 -5.25 -5.84
CA ALA A 206 -2.34 -4.92 -7.24
C ALA A 206 -3.28 -5.97 -7.86
N VAL A 207 -4.20 -5.52 -8.69
CA VAL A 207 -5.16 -6.38 -9.40
C VAL A 207 -5.01 -6.15 -10.90
N SER A 208 -4.78 -7.22 -11.65
CA SER A 208 -4.66 -7.21 -13.11
C SER A 208 -4.76 -8.62 -13.67
N ASP A 209 -5.03 -8.76 -14.95
CA ASP A 209 -4.94 -10.05 -15.67
C ASP A 209 -3.45 -10.31 -16.02
N PHE A 210 -2.74 -10.95 -15.09
CA PHE A 210 -1.30 -11.20 -15.24
C PHE A 210 -0.99 -12.38 -16.17
N ASP A 211 -1.92 -13.32 -16.35
CA ASP A 211 -1.70 -14.52 -17.15
C ASP A 211 -2.45 -14.53 -18.49
N GLU A 212 -3.14 -13.43 -18.82
CA GLU A 212 -3.87 -13.21 -20.07
C GLU A 212 -5.05 -14.19 -20.26
N ASN A 213 -5.64 -14.69 -19.15
CA ASN A 213 -6.82 -15.57 -19.20
C ASN A 213 -8.13 -14.80 -19.31
N GLY A 214 -8.07 -13.47 -19.17
CA GLY A 214 -9.18 -12.55 -19.22
C GLY A 214 -9.87 -12.31 -17.88
N PHE A 215 -9.46 -12.96 -16.79
CA PHE A 215 -9.95 -12.70 -15.43
C PHE A 215 -8.90 -11.95 -14.61
N LEU A 216 -9.33 -11.10 -13.70
CA LEU A 216 -8.41 -10.31 -12.88
C LEU A 216 -7.81 -11.17 -11.76
N ASP A 217 -6.49 -11.17 -11.68
CA ASP A 217 -5.68 -11.81 -10.67
C ASP A 217 -5.34 -10.84 -9.54
N ILE A 218 -4.86 -11.35 -8.39
CA ILE A 218 -4.51 -10.54 -7.22
C ILE A 218 -3.04 -10.78 -6.87
N TYR A 219 -2.25 -9.71 -6.77
CA TYR A 219 -0.94 -9.73 -6.17
C TYR A 219 -0.98 -9.04 -4.80
N VAL A 220 -0.38 -9.69 -3.78
CA VAL A 220 -0.27 -9.16 -2.40
C VAL A 220 1.21 -9.09 -2.03
N ALA A 221 1.69 -7.87 -1.81
CA ALA A 221 3.02 -7.60 -1.29
C ALA A 221 3.02 -7.82 0.24
N ASN A 222 3.83 -8.75 0.73
CA ASN A 222 3.92 -9.10 2.14
C ASN A 222 5.22 -8.62 2.77
N ASP A 223 5.10 -7.99 3.93
CA ASP A 223 6.25 -7.66 4.78
C ASP A 223 6.84 -8.92 5.44
N TYR A 224 8.05 -8.83 5.95
CA TYR A 224 8.79 -9.86 6.68
C TYR A 224 9.11 -11.11 5.84
N PHE A 225 8.99 -12.29 6.45
CA PHE A 225 9.46 -13.55 5.90
C PHE A 225 8.39 -14.38 5.17
N ILE A 226 7.14 -13.93 5.18
CA ILE A 226 6.10 -14.52 4.33
C ILE A 226 6.35 -13.98 2.92
N PRO A 227 6.46 -14.85 1.91
CA PRO A 227 6.62 -14.37 0.54
C PRO A 227 5.36 -13.63 0.08
N ASP A 228 5.50 -12.81 -0.92
CA ASP A 228 4.36 -12.23 -1.60
C ASP A 228 3.43 -13.33 -2.11
N PHE A 229 2.16 -13.01 -2.29
CA PHE A 229 1.20 -13.94 -2.89
C PHE A 229 0.81 -13.48 -4.28
N MET A 230 0.69 -14.42 -5.20
CA MET A 230 0.18 -14.20 -6.54
C MET A 230 -0.96 -15.19 -6.80
N TYR A 231 -2.19 -14.69 -6.73
CA TYR A 231 -3.40 -15.48 -6.85
C TYR A 231 -3.95 -15.36 -8.26
N PHE A 232 -3.92 -16.46 -9.02
CA PHE A 232 -4.47 -16.54 -10.38
C PHE A 232 -5.93 -16.93 -10.33
N ASN A 233 -6.78 -16.07 -10.88
CA ASN A 233 -8.22 -16.29 -10.98
C ASN A 233 -8.55 -17.39 -12.00
N GLN A 234 -9.33 -18.37 -11.59
CA GLN A 234 -9.71 -19.51 -12.45
C GLN A 234 -11.01 -19.28 -13.22
N GLY A 235 -11.62 -18.10 -13.11
CA GLY A 235 -12.89 -17.76 -13.79
C GLY A 235 -14.12 -18.51 -13.27
N ASN A 236 -14.03 -19.09 -12.08
CA ASN A 236 -15.08 -19.87 -11.46
C ASN A 236 -15.31 -19.51 -9.98
N GLY A 237 -14.84 -18.32 -9.55
CA GLY A 237 -14.88 -17.85 -8.18
C GLY A 237 -13.78 -18.42 -7.27
N THR A 238 -12.78 -19.13 -7.85
CA THR A 238 -11.63 -19.65 -7.09
C THR A 238 -10.31 -19.11 -7.64
N PHE A 239 -9.30 -19.05 -6.77
CA PHE A 239 -7.96 -18.59 -7.09
C PHE A 239 -6.92 -19.64 -6.72
N ILE A 240 -5.82 -19.68 -7.49
CA ILE A 240 -4.65 -20.52 -7.20
C ILE A 240 -3.47 -19.62 -6.92
N GLU A 241 -2.89 -19.73 -5.73
CA GLU A 241 -1.64 -19.07 -5.40
C GLU A 241 -0.46 -19.83 -6.01
N ASP A 242 0.32 -19.18 -6.88
CA ASP A 242 1.42 -19.83 -7.62
C ASP A 242 2.63 -18.90 -7.86
N ILE A 243 2.96 -18.02 -6.91
CA ILE A 243 4.15 -17.16 -7.05
C ILE A 243 5.43 -17.97 -7.27
N GLN A 244 5.51 -19.15 -6.65
CA GLN A 244 6.67 -20.05 -6.70
C GLN A 244 7.08 -20.43 -8.11
N SER A 245 6.13 -20.62 -9.04
CA SER A 245 6.43 -21.00 -10.42
C SER A 245 6.57 -19.79 -11.35
N LYS A 246 6.20 -18.61 -10.89
CA LYS A 246 6.02 -17.42 -11.73
C LYS A 246 7.16 -16.42 -11.66
N VAL A 247 7.84 -16.31 -10.51
CA VAL A 247 8.96 -15.41 -10.29
C VAL A 247 10.22 -16.19 -9.87
N SER A 248 11.38 -15.66 -10.14
CA SER A 248 12.65 -16.25 -9.66
C SER A 248 12.94 -15.92 -8.20
N HIS A 249 12.44 -14.80 -7.73
CA HIS A 249 12.53 -14.29 -6.36
C HIS A 249 11.53 -13.13 -6.16
N SER A 250 11.24 -12.79 -4.92
CA SER A 250 10.45 -11.62 -4.53
C SER A 250 11.24 -10.70 -3.61
N SER A 251 10.69 -9.55 -3.28
CA SER A 251 11.17 -8.68 -2.21
C SER A 251 11.08 -9.39 -0.86
N PHE A 252 11.86 -8.97 0.14
CA PHE A 252 11.82 -9.57 1.48
C PHE A 252 10.94 -8.78 2.44
N PHE A 253 10.95 -7.46 2.32
CA PHE A 253 10.08 -6.57 3.08
C PHE A 253 9.21 -5.80 2.08
N SER A 254 8.33 -6.54 1.41
CA SER A 254 7.49 -5.94 0.39
C SER A 254 6.51 -4.94 1.02
N MET A 255 6.49 -3.73 0.46
CA MET A 255 5.67 -2.60 0.89
C MET A 255 4.58 -2.35 -0.14
N GLY A 256 4.52 -1.17 -0.74
CA GLY A 256 3.57 -0.91 -1.82
C GLY A 256 3.96 -1.60 -3.12
N CYS A 257 2.97 -1.81 -3.97
CA CYS A 257 3.14 -2.32 -5.32
C CYS A 257 2.18 -1.64 -6.28
N ASP A 258 2.52 -1.66 -7.56
CA ASP A 258 1.66 -1.19 -8.66
C ASP A 258 1.94 -1.98 -9.93
N ALA A 259 0.95 -2.05 -10.81
CA ALA A 259 0.98 -2.87 -12.01
C ALA A 259 0.59 -2.07 -13.26
N ALA A 260 1.47 -2.03 -14.25
CA ALA A 260 1.21 -1.40 -15.55
C ALA A 260 2.15 -1.96 -16.63
N ASP A 261 1.78 -1.83 -17.89
CA ASP A 261 2.65 -2.13 -19.02
C ASP A 261 3.72 -1.02 -19.19
N ILE A 262 4.95 -1.28 -18.72
CA ILE A 262 6.05 -0.30 -18.74
C ILE A 262 6.83 -0.28 -20.06
N ASN A 263 6.64 -1.29 -20.90
CA ASN A 263 7.41 -1.44 -22.13
C ASN A 263 6.55 -1.41 -23.40
N ASN A 264 5.24 -1.22 -23.25
CA ASN A 264 4.23 -1.15 -24.31
C ASN A 264 4.19 -2.45 -25.18
N ASP A 265 4.35 -3.62 -24.53
CA ASP A 265 4.23 -4.92 -25.21
C ASP A 265 2.84 -5.56 -25.05
N GLY A 266 1.94 -4.93 -24.29
CA GLY A 266 0.59 -5.38 -24.03
C GLY A 266 0.46 -6.34 -22.84
N LEU A 267 1.54 -6.61 -22.11
CA LEU A 267 1.56 -7.40 -20.90
C LEU A 267 1.73 -6.50 -19.68
N VAL A 268 1.01 -6.79 -18.61
CA VAL A 268 1.08 -5.97 -17.39
C VAL A 268 2.28 -6.40 -16.55
N ASP A 269 3.19 -5.46 -16.32
CA ASP A 269 4.37 -5.61 -15.48
C ASP A 269 4.05 -5.22 -14.03
N LEU A 270 4.94 -5.55 -13.08
CA LEU A 270 4.70 -5.37 -11.65
C LEU A 270 5.90 -4.74 -10.96
N ALA A 271 5.70 -3.59 -10.31
CA ALA A 271 6.66 -2.98 -9.38
C ALA A 271 6.29 -3.32 -7.94
N VAL A 272 7.28 -3.75 -7.14
CA VAL A 272 7.11 -4.01 -5.70
C VAL A 272 8.26 -3.32 -4.96
N LEU A 273 7.92 -2.51 -3.97
CA LEU A 273 8.87 -1.73 -3.21
C LEU A 273 9.36 -2.47 -1.97
N ASP A 274 10.55 -2.12 -1.53
CA ASP A 274 11.22 -2.62 -0.32
C ASP A 274 11.84 -1.42 0.42
N MET A 275 12.61 -1.67 1.46
CA MET A 275 13.17 -0.63 2.31
C MET A 275 14.70 -0.53 2.24
N THR A 276 15.29 -0.78 1.08
CA THR A 276 16.75 -0.74 0.89
C THR A 276 17.24 0.65 0.48
N PRO A 277 18.06 1.31 1.34
CA PRO A 277 18.64 2.62 1.02
C PRO A 277 19.62 2.57 -0.16
N SER A 278 19.56 3.59 -1.03
CA SER A 278 20.59 3.87 -2.04
C SER A 278 21.84 4.48 -1.42
N ASP A 279 21.70 5.25 -0.32
CA ASP A 279 22.83 5.80 0.44
C ASP A 279 23.65 4.69 1.10
N HIS A 280 24.97 4.70 0.87
CA HIS A 280 25.86 3.66 1.37
C HIS A 280 25.88 3.53 2.89
N TYR A 281 25.89 4.67 3.61
CA TYR A 281 25.94 4.65 5.09
C TYR A 281 24.63 4.11 5.65
N ARG A 282 23.49 4.61 5.18
CA ARG A 282 22.16 4.14 5.59
C ARG A 282 22.00 2.65 5.28
N ASN A 283 22.40 2.22 4.08
CA ASN A 283 22.35 0.81 3.69
C ASN A 283 23.12 -0.10 4.66
N LYS A 284 24.31 0.33 5.12
CA LYS A 284 25.15 -0.45 6.05
C LYS A 284 24.70 -0.40 7.51
N THR A 285 23.98 0.65 7.90
CA THR A 285 23.55 0.84 9.30
C THR A 285 22.11 0.39 9.56
N LEU A 286 21.21 0.52 8.57
CA LEU A 286 19.78 0.22 8.72
C LEU A 286 19.40 -1.18 8.21
N MET A 287 20.17 -1.73 7.26
CA MET A 287 19.83 -3.05 6.70
C MET A 287 20.51 -4.19 7.47
N GLU A 288 19.73 -5.20 7.80
CA GLU A 288 20.28 -6.44 8.35
C GLU A 288 21.11 -7.17 7.28
N SER A 289 22.19 -7.84 7.71
CA SER A 289 22.84 -8.81 6.83
C SER A 289 21.94 -10.02 6.67
N MET A 290 21.87 -10.57 5.46
CA MET A 290 21.11 -11.80 5.21
C MET A 290 21.57 -12.92 6.16
N ASP A 291 20.64 -13.47 6.91
CA ASP A 291 20.88 -14.67 7.71
C ASP A 291 20.77 -15.90 6.83
N VAL A 292 21.92 -16.52 6.54
CA VAL A 292 22.01 -17.70 5.66
C VAL A 292 21.20 -18.88 6.18
N ASN A 293 21.09 -19.05 7.51
CA ASN A 293 20.32 -20.15 8.11
C ASN A 293 18.80 -19.88 7.93
N LYS A 294 18.36 -18.64 8.17
CA LYS A 294 16.98 -18.22 7.94
C LYS A 294 16.63 -18.36 6.45
N PHE A 295 17.46 -17.88 5.56
CA PHE A 295 17.27 -18.02 4.11
C PHE A 295 17.14 -19.48 3.69
N SER A 296 18.07 -20.36 4.13
CA SER A 296 18.05 -21.79 3.83
C SER A 296 16.80 -22.49 4.40
N TYR A 297 16.36 -22.09 5.58
CA TYR A 297 15.12 -22.60 6.18
C TYR A 297 13.90 -22.23 5.33
N LEU A 298 13.76 -20.95 4.97
CA LEU A 298 12.62 -20.47 4.19
C LEU A 298 12.58 -21.12 2.79
N THR A 299 13.70 -21.17 2.10
CA THR A 299 13.76 -21.70 0.73
C THR A 299 13.74 -23.24 0.68
N ASN A 300 14.58 -23.91 1.49
CA ASN A 300 14.77 -25.37 1.34
C ASN A 300 13.81 -26.19 2.21
N GLN A 301 13.35 -25.68 3.35
CA GLN A 301 12.45 -26.42 4.23
C GLN A 301 10.99 -26.00 4.08
N LYS A 302 10.73 -24.68 3.98
CA LYS A 302 9.38 -24.16 3.73
C LYS A 302 8.99 -24.17 2.25
N GLY A 303 9.95 -24.23 1.36
CA GLY A 303 9.72 -24.19 -0.08
C GLY A 303 9.28 -22.81 -0.58
N TYR A 304 9.59 -21.74 0.15
CA TYR A 304 9.26 -20.39 -0.28
C TYR A 304 10.15 -19.94 -1.44
N VAL A 305 9.63 -19.06 -2.28
CA VAL A 305 10.44 -18.37 -3.29
C VAL A 305 11.57 -17.61 -2.59
N PRO A 306 12.80 -17.56 -3.15
CA PRO A 306 13.88 -16.75 -2.60
C PRO A 306 13.45 -15.30 -2.44
N GLN A 307 13.77 -14.67 -1.31
CA GLN A 307 13.41 -13.28 -1.02
C GLN A 307 14.67 -12.46 -0.80
N TYR A 308 14.76 -11.29 -1.41
CA TYR A 308 15.89 -10.38 -1.30
C TYR A 308 15.44 -8.96 -0.97
N MET A 309 16.24 -8.23 -0.18
CA MET A 309 15.94 -6.87 0.28
C MET A 309 16.28 -5.84 -0.80
N PHE A 310 15.41 -5.63 -1.77
CA PHE A 310 15.46 -4.54 -2.76
C PHE A 310 14.12 -4.44 -3.51
N ASN A 311 13.84 -3.26 -4.07
CA ASN A 311 12.68 -3.09 -4.94
C ASN A 311 12.79 -4.00 -6.14
N THR A 312 11.73 -4.71 -6.48
CA THR A 312 11.66 -5.51 -7.71
C THR A 312 10.82 -4.80 -8.76
N LEU A 313 11.26 -4.85 -10.00
CA LEU A 313 10.47 -4.52 -11.17
C LEU A 313 10.40 -5.74 -12.06
N ASN A 314 9.26 -6.39 -12.04
CA ASN A 314 9.02 -7.70 -12.64
C ASN A 314 8.38 -7.52 -14.02
N LEU A 315 9.15 -7.78 -15.08
CA LEU A 315 8.69 -7.71 -16.46
C LEU A 315 7.92 -8.99 -16.81
N ASN A 316 6.67 -8.86 -17.21
CA ASN A 316 5.83 -9.99 -17.62
C ASN A 316 6.34 -10.60 -18.92
N ARG A 317 6.39 -11.92 -18.98
CA ARG A 317 6.84 -12.72 -20.14
C ARG A 317 5.73 -13.58 -20.72
N SER A 318 4.46 -13.20 -20.47
CA SER A 318 3.24 -13.94 -20.79
C SER A 318 2.96 -15.10 -19.80
N LYS A 319 1.69 -15.44 -19.67
CA LYS A 319 1.16 -16.49 -18.80
C LYS A 319 1.56 -16.34 -17.33
N GLY A 320 1.67 -15.09 -16.85
CA GLY A 320 2.04 -14.76 -15.49
C GLY A 320 3.46 -15.15 -15.10
N HIS A 321 4.38 -15.36 -16.05
CA HIS A 321 5.80 -15.55 -15.77
C HIS A 321 6.54 -14.22 -15.84
N PHE A 322 7.38 -13.94 -14.85
CA PHE A 322 8.06 -12.66 -14.71
C PHE A 322 9.59 -12.81 -14.73
N SER A 323 10.25 -11.78 -15.27
CA SER A 323 11.70 -11.58 -15.17
C SER A 323 11.97 -10.32 -14.36
N GLU A 324 12.62 -10.45 -13.22
CA GLU A 324 13.00 -9.30 -12.38
C GLU A 324 14.15 -8.53 -13.06
N ILE A 325 13.99 -7.20 -13.20
CA ILE A 325 14.93 -6.31 -13.88
C ILE A 325 15.21 -5.00 -13.13
N GLY A 326 14.79 -4.83 -11.87
CA GLY A 326 14.89 -3.59 -11.10
C GLY A 326 16.34 -3.09 -10.97
N HIS A 327 17.29 -3.98 -10.70
CA HIS A 327 18.71 -3.62 -10.70
C HIS A 327 19.22 -3.15 -12.07
N PHE A 328 18.76 -3.79 -13.14
CA PHE A 328 19.14 -3.40 -14.50
C PHE A 328 18.59 -2.00 -14.85
N LEU A 329 17.41 -1.68 -14.37
CA LEU A 329 16.75 -0.38 -14.60
C LEU A 329 17.22 0.72 -13.63
N GLY A 330 17.96 0.38 -12.58
CA GLY A 330 18.46 1.33 -11.59
C GLY A 330 17.41 1.79 -10.56
N VAL A 331 16.29 1.06 -10.41
CA VAL A 331 15.18 1.40 -9.49
C VAL A 331 15.16 0.55 -8.21
N ALA A 332 16.13 -0.34 -8.02
CA ALA A 332 16.13 -1.37 -6.98
C ALA A 332 16.37 -0.81 -5.54
N GLN A 333 16.80 0.43 -5.39
CA GLN A 333 17.16 0.99 -4.08
C GLN A 333 16.69 2.44 -3.96
N THR A 334 15.73 2.70 -3.11
CA THR A 334 15.08 4.02 -2.95
C THR A 334 14.90 4.44 -1.49
N ASP A 335 15.48 3.74 -0.52
CA ASP A 335 15.31 3.87 0.93
C ASP A 335 14.05 3.13 1.43
N TRP A 336 13.43 3.55 2.52
CA TRP A 336 12.22 2.94 3.07
C TRP A 336 11.02 3.43 2.29
N SER A 337 10.60 2.63 1.33
CA SER A 337 9.63 3.02 0.31
C SER A 337 8.22 2.52 0.64
N TRP A 338 7.18 3.28 0.23
CA TRP A 338 5.80 2.98 0.57
C TRP A 338 4.90 2.84 -0.65
N ALA A 339 4.51 3.93 -1.31
CA ALA A 339 3.66 3.87 -2.48
C ALA A 339 4.50 3.80 -3.77
N ALA A 340 4.10 2.89 -4.66
CA ALA A 340 4.52 2.84 -6.05
C ALA A 340 3.40 3.37 -6.93
N LEU A 341 3.71 4.24 -7.92
CA LEU A 341 2.76 4.68 -8.94
C LEU A 341 3.41 4.55 -10.32
N LEU A 342 2.85 3.69 -11.16
CA LEU A 342 3.29 3.45 -12.55
C LEU A 342 2.38 4.18 -13.54
N VAL A 343 2.71 5.43 -13.87
CA VAL A 343 1.86 6.32 -14.67
C VAL A 343 2.70 7.15 -15.64
N ASP A 344 2.14 7.50 -16.79
CA ASP A 344 2.76 8.40 -17.76
C ASP A 344 2.56 9.88 -17.33
N PHE A 345 3.49 10.41 -16.56
CA PHE A 345 3.40 11.79 -16.04
C PHE A 345 3.82 12.86 -17.03
N ASP A 346 4.60 12.54 -18.04
CA ASP A 346 5.03 13.51 -19.06
C ASP A 346 4.35 13.32 -20.42
N ASN A 347 3.28 12.54 -20.46
CA ASN A 347 2.48 12.27 -21.66
C ASN A 347 3.32 11.77 -22.86
N ASN A 348 4.36 10.97 -22.58
CA ASN A 348 5.25 10.41 -23.61
C ASN A 348 4.86 8.99 -24.05
N SER A 349 3.78 8.44 -23.51
CA SER A 349 3.23 7.10 -23.69
C SER A 349 4.02 5.97 -23.01
N TRP A 350 4.99 6.28 -22.15
CA TRP A 350 5.73 5.32 -21.34
C TRP A 350 5.42 5.55 -19.86
N LYS A 351 5.11 4.50 -19.13
CA LYS A 351 4.80 4.61 -17.70
C LYS A 351 6.07 4.93 -16.91
N ASP A 352 6.06 6.06 -16.22
CA ASP A 352 7.08 6.47 -15.23
C ASP A 352 6.82 5.76 -13.90
N LEU A 353 7.77 5.82 -12.98
CA LEU A 353 7.62 5.24 -11.64
C LEU A 353 7.85 6.32 -10.56
N ILE A 354 6.82 6.62 -9.76
CA ILE A 354 6.98 7.37 -8.50
C ILE A 354 7.15 6.39 -7.35
N VAL A 355 8.04 6.73 -6.42
CA VAL A 355 8.27 6.01 -5.17
C VAL A 355 8.26 7.00 -4.01
N THR A 356 7.32 6.84 -3.07
CA THR A 356 7.30 7.63 -1.84
C THR A 356 8.19 6.98 -0.79
N ASN A 357 8.86 7.82 0.03
CA ASN A 357 9.83 7.37 1.00
C ASN A 357 9.65 8.03 2.36
N GLY A 358 10.04 7.29 3.39
CA GLY A 358 10.25 7.82 4.72
C GLY A 358 9.71 6.94 5.83
N PHE A 359 10.55 6.74 6.85
CA PHE A 359 10.18 6.09 8.09
C PHE A 359 10.64 6.94 9.26
N LYS A 360 9.72 7.28 10.15
CA LYS A 360 9.95 8.31 11.18
C LYS A 360 11.11 8.02 12.12
N ARG A 361 11.36 6.77 12.47
CA ARG A 361 12.34 6.35 13.46
C ARG A 361 13.29 5.32 12.90
N ASP A 362 14.58 5.62 12.81
CA ASP A 362 15.61 4.69 12.35
C ASP A 362 15.84 3.54 13.36
N THR A 363 14.77 2.85 13.76
CA THR A 363 14.78 1.77 14.76
C THR A 363 15.53 0.52 14.31
N ARG A 364 15.82 0.39 13.02
CA ARG A 364 16.66 -0.68 12.49
C ARG A 364 18.14 -0.38 12.53
N ASN A 365 18.52 0.82 12.97
CA ASN A 365 19.93 1.17 13.17
C ASN A 365 20.57 0.22 14.19
N ARG A 366 21.66 -0.45 13.79
CA ARG A 366 22.31 -1.48 14.60
C ARG A 366 22.89 -0.94 15.89
N ASP A 367 23.44 0.26 15.88
CA ASP A 367 23.99 0.88 17.07
C ASP A 367 22.87 1.19 18.07
N TRP A 368 21.77 1.75 17.58
CA TRP A 368 20.57 1.98 18.37
C TRP A 368 20.00 0.68 18.98
N MET A 369 19.91 -0.39 18.18
CA MET A 369 19.47 -1.71 18.65
C MET A 369 20.39 -2.29 19.72
N ASN A 370 21.72 -2.16 19.54
CA ASN A 370 22.69 -2.62 20.52
C ASN A 370 22.57 -1.85 21.83
N GLU A 371 22.43 -0.52 21.79
CA GLU A 371 22.20 0.30 22.98
C GLU A 371 20.91 -0.11 23.71
N LEU A 372 19.81 -0.33 23.00
CA LEU A 372 18.56 -0.81 23.60
C LEU A 372 18.75 -2.17 24.27
N ASN A 373 19.45 -3.11 23.64
CA ASN A 373 19.72 -4.42 24.21
C ASN A 373 20.56 -4.32 25.49
N VAL A 374 21.59 -3.49 25.51
CA VAL A 374 22.42 -3.24 26.72
C VAL A 374 21.56 -2.65 27.84
N ARG A 375 20.66 -1.73 27.55
CA ARG A 375 19.73 -1.16 28.52
C ARG A 375 18.76 -2.22 29.07
N TYR A 376 18.24 -3.09 28.22
CA TYR A 376 17.37 -4.20 28.64
C TYR A 376 18.10 -5.19 29.57
N GLU A 377 19.39 -5.46 29.33
CA GLU A 377 20.20 -6.31 30.17
C GLU A 377 20.51 -5.68 31.54
N THR A 378 20.73 -4.36 31.58
CA THR A 378 21.19 -3.64 32.77
C THR A 378 20.07 -3.03 33.61
N GLU A 379 19.00 -2.54 32.98
CA GLU A 379 17.91 -1.81 33.60
C GLU A 379 16.59 -2.65 33.62
N GLY A 380 16.52 -3.74 32.86
CA GLY A 380 15.33 -4.58 32.69
C GLY A 380 14.48 -4.17 31.48
N VAL A 381 13.62 -5.07 31.04
CA VAL A 381 12.73 -4.82 29.86
C VAL A 381 11.48 -4.09 30.31
N THR A 382 11.35 -2.80 29.98
CA THR A 382 10.16 -2.00 30.29
C THR A 382 9.75 -1.14 29.08
N GLY A 383 8.46 -0.84 28.95
CA GLY A 383 7.95 0.07 27.93
C GLY A 383 8.52 1.49 28.04
N ALA A 384 8.83 1.93 29.27
CA ALA A 384 9.42 3.25 29.50
C ALA A 384 10.86 3.34 28.93
N ILE A 385 11.67 2.28 29.08
CA ILE A 385 13.02 2.22 28.50
C ILE A 385 12.93 2.22 26.97
N LEU A 386 12.02 1.44 26.41
CA LEU A 386 11.81 1.41 24.97
C LEU A 386 11.38 2.79 24.45
N TYR A 387 10.41 3.43 25.09
CA TYR A 387 9.95 4.76 24.70
C TYR A 387 11.06 5.81 24.77
N ASP A 388 11.83 5.85 25.89
CA ASP A 388 12.97 6.75 26.03
C ASP A 388 14.02 6.50 24.93
N GLN A 389 14.27 5.25 24.58
CA GLN A 389 15.20 4.90 23.50
C GLN A 389 14.65 5.26 22.12
N LEU A 390 13.34 5.10 21.89
CA LEU A 390 12.67 5.56 20.65
C LEU A 390 12.82 7.06 20.45
N GLN A 391 12.69 7.87 21.53
CA GLN A 391 12.89 9.32 21.43
C GLN A 391 14.33 9.72 21.09
N LYS A 392 15.32 8.84 21.29
CA LYS A 392 16.73 9.04 20.93
C LYS A 392 17.10 8.49 19.56
N SER A 393 16.19 7.75 18.91
CA SER A 393 16.43 7.28 17.54
C SER A 393 16.49 8.45 16.57
N ASN A 394 17.32 8.32 15.54
CA ASN A 394 17.32 9.30 14.47
C ASN A 394 15.96 9.33 13.78
N SER A 395 15.58 10.51 13.34
CA SER A 395 14.40 10.78 12.53
C SER A 395 14.90 11.51 11.29
N THR A 396 15.10 10.77 10.18
CA THR A 396 15.74 11.30 8.97
C THR A 396 14.72 11.33 7.85
N PRO A 397 14.14 12.50 7.52
CA PRO A 397 13.26 12.61 6.36
C PRO A 397 14.06 12.37 5.07
N ILE A 398 13.43 11.68 4.13
CA ILE A 398 14.04 11.23 2.87
C ILE A 398 13.23 11.82 1.71
N THR A 399 13.91 12.11 0.60
CA THR A 399 13.24 12.56 -0.63
C THR A 399 12.52 11.40 -1.32
N ASN A 400 11.40 11.71 -1.96
CA ASN A 400 10.72 10.79 -2.85
C ASN A 400 11.48 10.66 -4.17
N TYR A 401 11.25 9.57 -4.91
CA TYR A 401 11.83 9.36 -6.23
C TYR A 401 10.77 9.43 -7.32
N ILE A 402 11.18 9.95 -8.47
CA ILE A 402 10.47 9.75 -9.72
C ILE A 402 11.46 9.33 -10.80
N PHE A 403 11.21 8.17 -11.37
CA PHE A 403 12.02 7.60 -12.45
C PHE A 403 11.28 7.76 -13.77
N LYS A 404 11.84 8.59 -14.64
CA LYS A 404 11.29 8.80 -15.98
C LYS A 404 11.61 7.66 -16.90
N ASN A 405 10.60 7.07 -17.52
CA ASN A 405 10.74 6.04 -18.52
C ASN A 405 11.05 6.63 -19.90
N ARG A 406 12.18 6.23 -20.48
CA ARG A 406 12.63 6.66 -21.82
C ARG A 406 12.26 5.66 -22.92
N GLY A 407 11.51 4.62 -22.60
CA GLY A 407 11.30 3.48 -23.46
C GLY A 407 12.53 2.57 -23.56
N ASN A 408 12.39 1.45 -24.23
CA ASN A 408 13.44 0.46 -24.40
C ASN A 408 14.09 -0.01 -23.08
N LEU A 409 13.29 -0.17 -22.03
CA LEU A 409 13.72 -0.56 -20.68
C LEU A 409 14.84 0.34 -20.15
N LYS A 410 14.64 1.63 -20.22
CA LYS A 410 15.56 2.63 -19.69
C LYS A 410 14.81 3.63 -18.83
N PHE A 411 15.20 3.73 -17.55
CA PHE A 411 14.72 4.72 -16.61
C PHE A 411 15.83 5.70 -16.23
N ASP A 412 15.50 6.99 -16.12
CA ASP A 412 16.40 8.02 -15.61
C ASP A 412 15.80 8.60 -14.32
N ASP A 413 16.59 8.76 -13.25
CA ASP A 413 16.16 9.48 -12.06
C ASP A 413 15.90 10.95 -12.41
N ALA A 414 14.64 11.36 -12.43
CA ALA A 414 14.17 12.71 -12.70
C ALA A 414 13.75 13.48 -11.44
N SER A 415 13.95 12.91 -10.24
CA SER A 415 13.43 13.44 -8.98
C SER A 415 13.77 14.90 -8.78
N LYS A 416 15.01 15.28 -8.97
CA LYS A 416 15.47 16.66 -8.84
C LYS A 416 14.94 17.58 -9.95
N GLU A 417 14.87 17.08 -11.18
CA GLU A 417 14.41 17.83 -12.35
C GLU A 417 12.93 18.17 -12.25
N TRP A 418 12.12 17.22 -11.71
CA TRP A 418 10.66 17.32 -11.61
C TRP A 418 10.18 17.81 -10.23
N GLY A 419 11.11 18.26 -9.36
CA GLY A 419 10.74 18.92 -8.10
C GLY A 419 10.53 18.02 -6.90
N PHE A 420 10.80 16.71 -7.00
CA PHE A 420 10.70 15.75 -5.89
C PHE A 420 11.94 15.77 -5.01
N ASN A 421 12.34 16.95 -4.53
CA ASN A 421 13.59 17.13 -3.78
C ASN A 421 13.38 17.58 -2.32
N GLU A 422 12.13 17.66 -1.86
CA GLU A 422 11.79 17.97 -0.47
C GLU A 422 11.82 16.71 0.39
N PRO A 423 12.68 16.62 1.43
CA PRO A 423 12.68 15.48 2.33
C PRO A 423 11.44 15.44 3.20
N SER A 424 10.85 14.26 3.36
CA SER A 424 9.61 14.06 4.11
C SER A 424 9.55 12.64 4.71
N PHE A 425 8.44 12.35 5.40
CA PHE A 425 8.00 11.00 5.74
C PHE A 425 6.74 10.71 4.91
N SER A 426 6.93 10.52 3.63
CA SER A 426 5.85 10.29 2.67
C SER A 426 5.35 8.86 2.71
N GLN A 427 4.04 8.69 2.66
CA GLN A 427 3.36 7.40 2.77
C GLN A 427 2.48 7.16 1.54
N GLY A 428 1.16 7.28 1.69
CA GLY A 428 0.24 7.14 0.58
C GLY A 428 0.37 8.23 -0.46
N ALA A 429 0.15 7.87 -1.72
CA ALA A 429 0.14 8.80 -2.84
C ALA A 429 -0.98 8.44 -3.83
N ALA A 430 -1.50 9.46 -4.49
CA ALA A 430 -2.47 9.32 -5.57
C ALA A 430 -2.16 10.33 -6.69
N TYR A 431 -2.69 10.07 -7.86
CA TYR A 431 -2.57 10.97 -9.01
C TYR A 431 -3.93 11.24 -9.65
N GLY A 432 -4.06 12.40 -10.27
CA GLY A 432 -5.25 12.82 -11.00
C GLY A 432 -5.02 14.17 -11.64
N ASP A 433 -5.84 14.52 -12.60
CA ASP A 433 -5.84 15.83 -13.23
C ASP A 433 -6.66 16.78 -12.34
N LEU A 434 -5.99 17.59 -11.50
CA LEU A 434 -6.63 18.45 -10.51
C LEU A 434 -7.04 19.83 -11.05
N ASP A 435 -6.53 20.24 -12.22
CA ASP A 435 -6.87 21.52 -12.85
C ASP A 435 -7.44 21.37 -14.28
N ASN A 436 -7.70 20.14 -14.71
CA ASN A 436 -8.27 19.78 -16.01
C ASN A 436 -7.46 20.29 -17.20
N ASP A 437 -6.12 20.33 -17.07
CA ASP A 437 -5.22 20.74 -18.15
C ASP A 437 -4.70 19.56 -18.99
N GLY A 438 -4.99 18.30 -18.55
CA GLY A 438 -4.71 17.06 -19.28
C GLY A 438 -3.37 16.44 -18.98
N ASP A 439 -2.68 16.92 -17.94
CA ASP A 439 -1.57 16.17 -17.34
C ASP A 439 -1.92 15.75 -15.89
N LEU A 440 -1.22 14.74 -15.37
CA LEU A 440 -1.57 14.16 -14.09
C LEU A 440 -0.74 14.78 -12.96
N ASP A 441 -1.43 15.36 -12.00
CA ASP A 441 -0.89 15.88 -10.76
C ASP A 441 -0.69 14.79 -9.73
N VAL A 442 0.09 15.04 -8.69
CA VAL A 442 0.38 14.06 -7.62
C VAL A 442 0.07 14.65 -6.26
N VAL A 443 -0.68 13.91 -5.46
CA VAL A 443 -0.93 14.21 -4.04
C VAL A 443 -0.26 13.15 -3.17
N ILE A 444 0.50 13.59 -2.17
CA ILE A 444 1.22 12.71 -1.25
C ILE A 444 0.82 13.03 0.19
N ASN A 445 0.36 12.01 0.91
CA ASN A 445 0.09 12.11 2.33
C ASN A 445 1.38 11.89 3.14
N ASN A 446 1.70 12.84 4.01
CA ASN A 446 2.91 12.83 4.81
C ASN A 446 2.62 12.57 6.29
N LEU A 447 3.52 11.85 6.96
CA LEU A 447 3.45 11.66 8.40
C LEU A 447 4.01 12.90 9.12
N GLU A 448 3.23 13.50 10.03
CA GLU A 448 3.60 14.66 10.87
C GLU A 448 4.01 15.94 10.10
N SER A 449 3.67 16.04 8.84
CA SER A 449 3.86 17.26 8.04
C SER A 449 2.68 17.45 7.08
N GLU A 450 2.61 18.61 6.46
CA GLU A 450 1.61 18.92 5.46
C GLU A 450 1.73 17.96 4.27
N ALA A 451 0.61 17.63 3.66
CA ALA A 451 0.56 16.86 2.42
C ALA A 451 1.23 17.65 1.28
N PHE A 452 1.84 16.95 0.35
CA PHE A 452 2.36 17.57 -0.86
C PHE A 452 1.31 17.50 -1.97
N ILE A 453 1.15 18.58 -2.72
CA ILE A 453 0.44 18.62 -3.98
C ILE A 453 1.44 19.12 -5.04
N TYR A 454 1.79 18.24 -5.96
CA TYR A 454 2.69 18.56 -7.08
C TYR A 454 1.83 18.80 -8.31
N ARG A 455 1.79 20.06 -8.75
CA ARG A 455 1.21 20.41 -10.05
C ARG A 455 2.18 19.98 -11.15
N ASN A 456 1.68 19.20 -12.07
CA ASN A 456 2.36 18.90 -13.31
C ASN A 456 2.27 20.14 -14.25
N ASN A 457 3.25 20.34 -15.08
CA ASN A 457 3.28 21.45 -16.05
C ASN A 457 3.69 20.95 -17.45
N THR A 458 3.48 19.68 -17.72
CA THR A 458 3.84 19.06 -19.01
C THR A 458 3.03 19.68 -20.15
N MET A 459 1.75 19.89 -19.94
CA MET A 459 0.87 20.48 -20.96
C MET A 459 1.10 21.98 -21.17
N ASP A 460 1.52 22.72 -20.14
CA ASP A 460 1.95 24.13 -20.28
C ASP A 460 3.11 24.27 -21.27
N ARG A 461 3.96 23.25 -21.39
CA ARG A 461 5.11 23.19 -22.31
C ARG A 461 4.73 22.78 -23.74
N LYS A 462 3.48 22.29 -23.95
CA LYS A 462 2.93 21.86 -25.26
C LYS A 462 3.81 20.87 -26.01
N SER A 463 4.50 20.00 -25.28
CA SER A 463 5.43 19.03 -25.87
C SER A 463 4.77 17.73 -26.27
N ASN A 464 3.66 17.36 -25.64
CA ASN A 464 2.96 16.09 -25.80
C ASN A 464 1.44 16.30 -25.87
N HIS A 465 0.66 15.24 -26.05
CA HIS A 465 -0.80 15.27 -26.20
C HIS A 465 -1.44 14.15 -25.38
N TYR A 466 -2.68 14.37 -24.97
CA TYR A 466 -3.49 13.38 -24.25
C TYR A 466 -4.84 13.14 -24.92
N ILE A 467 -5.51 12.07 -24.54
CA ILE A 467 -6.91 11.79 -24.86
C ILE A 467 -7.59 11.42 -23.54
N GLN A 468 -8.68 12.11 -23.23
CA GLN A 468 -9.53 11.81 -22.09
C GLN A 468 -10.83 11.14 -22.60
N PHE A 469 -11.22 10.05 -21.98
CA PHE A 469 -12.52 9.40 -22.20
C PHE A 469 -13.41 9.74 -21.00
N VAL A 470 -14.57 10.31 -21.28
CA VAL A 470 -15.57 10.70 -20.27
C VAL A 470 -16.76 9.76 -20.36
#